data_64c84332aedfe8bee946e787e381560f
#
_entry.id   64c84332aedfe8bee946e787e381560f
#
_cell.length_a   1.000
_cell.length_b   1.000
_cell.length_c   1.000
_cell.angle_alpha   90.00
_cell.angle_beta   90.00
_cell.angle_gamma   90.00
#
_symmetry.space_group_name_H-M   'P 1'
#
loop_
_entity.id
_entity.type
_entity.pdbx_description
1 polymer ?
#
loop_
_entity_poly.entity_id
_entity_poly.type
_entity_poly.pdbx_seq_one_letter_code
_entity_poly.pdbx_strand_id
1 'polypeptide(L)' 'MNKKQVEVLWREQVDLHNLGNDRPAMREAWNNLVDFLVKSGEVTEKQADAWRHPREIRS' A
#
# COMPACT_ATOMS: atom_id res chain seq x y z
N MET A 1 12.15 -5.32 0.84
CA MET A 1 11.06 -4.92 1.78
C MET A 1 9.96 -5.97 1.75
N ASN A 2 9.42 -6.35 2.88
CA ASN A 2 8.34 -7.33 2.93
C ASN A 2 6.97 -6.65 3.04
N LYS A 3 5.91 -7.42 2.88
CA LYS A 3 4.54 -6.89 2.88
C LYS A 3 4.20 -6.16 4.18
N LYS A 4 4.65 -6.71 5.30
CA LYS A 4 4.36 -6.11 6.61
C LYS A 4 4.96 -4.71 6.72
N GLN A 5 6.16 -4.52 6.22
CA GLN A 5 6.82 -3.21 6.21
C GLN A 5 6.05 -2.23 5.33
N VAL A 6 5.58 -2.70 4.17
CA VAL A 6 4.78 -1.87 3.27
C VAL A 6 3.47 -1.49 3.94
N GLU A 7 2.82 -2.42 4.64
CA GLU A 7 1.58 -2.14 5.34
C GLU A 7 1.77 -1.08 6.43
N VAL A 8 2.89 -1.10 7.15
CA VAL A 8 3.19 -0.09 8.15
C VAL A 8 3.31 1.29 7.51
N LEU A 9 4.05 1.39 6.42
CA LEU A 9 4.20 2.66 5.69
C LEU A 9 2.87 3.16 5.16
N TRP A 10 2.07 2.26 4.60
CA TRP A 10 0.75 2.61 4.09
C TRP A 10 -0.17 3.13 5.19
N ARG A 11 -0.15 2.47 6.34
CA ARG A 11 -0.99 2.86 7.48
C ARG A 11 -0.62 4.26 7.97
N GLU A 12 0.67 4.57 7.98
CA GLU A 12 1.13 5.92 8.32
C GLU A 12 0.58 6.97 7.36
N GLN A 13 0.57 6.65 6.07
CA GLN A 13 0.01 7.55 5.06
C GLN A 13 -1.49 7.73 5.24
N VAL A 14 -2.20 6.65 5.53
CA VAL A 14 -3.64 6.71 5.77
C VAL A 14 -3.95 7.62 6.95
N ASP A 15 -3.21 7.47 8.05
CA ASP A 15 -3.40 8.31 9.23
C ASP A 15 -3.06 9.77 8.94
N LEU A 16 -1.95 10.01 8.25
CA LEU A 16 -1.48 11.36 7.95
C LEU A 16 -2.49 12.13 7.10
N HIS A 17 -3.13 11.45 6.16
CA HIS A 17 -4.07 12.08 5.23
C HIS A 17 -5.53 11.85 5.60
N ASN A 18 -5.81 11.28 6.76
CA ASN A 18 -7.18 11.03 7.25
C ASN A 18 -8.03 10.21 6.29
N LEU A 19 -7.45 9.16 5.71
CA LEU A 19 -8.14 8.34 4.70
C LEU A 19 -8.91 7.17 5.31
N GLY A 20 -8.94 7.04 6.62
CA GLY A 20 -9.50 5.87 7.29
C GLY A 20 -10.96 5.57 6.98
N ASN A 21 -11.73 6.57 6.57
CA ASN A 21 -13.15 6.40 6.24
C ASN A 21 -13.41 6.35 4.73
N ASP A 22 -12.36 6.37 3.92
CA ASP A 22 -12.50 6.41 2.47
C ASP A 22 -11.74 5.22 1.86
N ARG A 23 -12.48 4.13 1.62
CA ARG A 23 -11.88 2.90 1.08
C ARG A 23 -11.25 3.09 -0.29
N PRO A 24 -11.88 3.78 -1.24
CA PRO A 24 -11.22 4.03 -2.53
C PRO A 24 -9.91 4.80 -2.39
N ALA A 25 -9.88 5.81 -1.52
CA ALA A 25 -8.66 6.57 -1.28
C ALA A 25 -7.59 5.71 -0.60
N MET A 26 -7.97 4.84 0.33
CA MET A 26 -7.04 3.92 0.98
C MET A 26 -6.42 2.96 -0.04
N ARG A 27 -7.21 2.44 -0.95
CA ARG A 27 -6.73 1.54 -2.01
C ARG A 27 -5.79 2.28 -2.95
N GLU A 28 -6.14 3.49 -3.32
CA GLU A 28 -5.29 4.30 -4.19
C GLU A 28 -3.95 4.60 -3.52
N ALA A 29 -3.98 4.95 -2.24
CA ALA A 29 -2.75 5.18 -1.47
C ALA A 29 -1.87 3.93 -1.46
N TRP A 30 -2.46 2.75 -1.27
CA TRP A 30 -1.73 1.50 -1.32
C TRP A 30 -1.07 1.27 -2.67
N ASN A 31 -1.84 1.44 -3.75
CA ASN A 31 -1.33 1.23 -5.10
C ASN A 31 -0.20 2.21 -5.41
N ASN A 32 -0.36 3.47 -5.02
CA ASN A 32 0.67 4.49 -5.24
C ASN A 32 1.94 4.17 -4.48
N LEU A 33 1.82 3.73 -3.24
CA LEU A 33 2.98 3.36 -2.44
C LEU A 33 3.71 2.16 -3.03
N VAL A 34 2.97 1.12 -3.38
CA VAL A 34 3.56 -0.09 -3.96
C VAL A 34 4.24 0.23 -5.28
N ASP A 35 3.60 1.03 -6.14
CA ASP A 35 4.19 1.44 -7.40
C ASP A 35 5.49 2.22 -7.19
N PHE A 36 5.50 3.14 -6.24
CA PHE A 36 6.71 3.87 -5.88
C PHE A 36 7.84 2.92 -5.46
N LEU A 37 7.51 1.95 -4.63
CA LEU A 37 8.51 0.99 -4.13
C LEU A 37 9.04 0.09 -5.23
N VAL A 38 8.22 -0.26 -6.21
CA VAL A 38 8.66 -1.01 -7.38
C VAL A 38 9.66 -0.16 -8.18
N LYS A 39 9.35 1.09 -8.42
CA LYS A 39 10.22 1.99 -9.17
C LYS A 39 11.54 2.22 -8.46
N SER A 40 11.55 2.25 -7.14
CA SER A 40 12.78 2.44 -6.38
C SER A 40 13.56 1.14 -6.16
N GLY A 41 13.01 0.01 -6.58
CA GLY A 41 13.66 -1.29 -6.45
C GLY A 41 13.49 -1.97 -5.10
N GLU A 42 12.69 -1.40 -4.20
CA GLU A 42 12.45 -1.98 -2.88
C GLU A 42 11.50 -3.18 -2.92
N VAL A 43 10.64 -3.22 -3.94
CA VAL A 43 9.66 -4.27 -4.14
C VAL A 43 9.73 -4.69 -5.60
N THR A 44 9.65 -6.00 -5.87
CA THR A 44 9.62 -6.49 -7.25
C THR A 44 8.21 -6.39 -7.81
N GLU A 45 8.09 -6.39 -9.14
CA GLU A 45 6.80 -6.40 -9.80
C GLU A 45 5.98 -7.61 -9.40
N LYS A 46 6.63 -8.74 -9.21
CA LYS A 46 5.97 -9.97 -8.78
C LYS A 46 5.39 -9.83 -7.39
N GLN A 47 6.14 -9.22 -6.47
CA GLN A 47 5.66 -8.94 -5.13
C GLN A 47 4.51 -7.96 -5.16
N ALA A 48 4.63 -6.90 -5.95
CA ALA A 48 3.58 -5.88 -6.10
C ALA A 48 2.29 -6.51 -6.61
N ASP A 49 2.37 -7.42 -7.56
CA ASP A 49 1.21 -8.10 -8.10
C ASP A 49 0.54 -8.98 -7.04
N ALA A 50 1.34 -9.65 -6.20
CA ALA A 50 0.84 -10.46 -5.11
C ALA A 50 0.21 -9.63 -3.99
N TRP A 51 0.63 -8.38 -3.85
CA TRP A 51 0.20 -7.48 -2.78
C TRP A 51 -0.77 -6.40 -3.28
N ARG A 52 -1.68 -6.75 -4.15
CA ARG A 52 -2.58 -5.77 -4.77
C ARG A 52 -3.46 -5.04 -3.77
N HIS A 53 -3.85 -5.72 -2.69
CA HIS A 53 -4.71 -5.13 -1.67
C HIS A 53 -4.19 -5.46 -0.29
N PRO A 54 -4.10 -4.48 0.62
CA PRO A 54 -3.82 -4.78 2.01
C PRO A 54 -5.03 -5.47 2.64
N ARG A 55 -4.77 -6.17 3.72
CA ARG A 55 -5.80 -6.96 4.38
C ARG A 55 -6.97 -6.10 4.87
N GLU A 56 -6.70 -4.88 5.31
CA GLU A 56 -7.68 -3.97 5.90
C GLU A 56 -8.72 -3.44 4.92
N ILE A 57 -8.42 -3.45 3.62
CA ILE A 57 -9.38 -3.00 2.61
C ILE A 57 -9.86 -4.14 1.71
N ARG A 58 -9.70 -5.34 2.19
CA ARG A 58 -10.18 -6.52 1.50
C ARG A 58 -11.71 -6.58 1.62
N SER A 59 -12.35 -6.64 0.49
CA SER A 59 -13.81 -6.75 0.45
C SER A 59 -14.28 -8.17 0.62
#